data_5fa5864507fbb5cf646527cf6713674f
#
_entry.id   5fa5864507fbb5cf646527cf6713674f
#
_cell.length_a   1.000
_cell.length_b   1.000
_cell.length_c   1.000
_cell.angle_alpha   90.00
_cell.angle_beta   90.00
_cell.angle_gamma   90.00
#
_symmetry.space_group_name_H-M   'P 1'
#
loop_
_entity.id
_entity.type
_entity.pdbx_description
1 polymer ?
#
loop_
_entity_poly.entity_id
_entity_poly.type
_entity_poly.pdbx_seq_one_letter_code
_entity_poly.pdbx_strand_id
1 'polypeptide(L)'
;MKKFLTIALSVAMTGQMLVSCAGSSAQLPVIEKGVALFDNFSYVGNDAFYRNNPLPSEDSFYTPILPGWYSDPSICTNGEGDYFLVTSTFVYFPGVPIFHSRDLVNWKQVGYVLSRPSQLVNMQRQHVSGGIFAPAISYNPHNKTYYMVTTNVGAGNFYVKTQDPFGEWSDPIMLPEVGGIDPSFFFDEDGKAYIVNNDEAPDFKAEYDGHRTIRIQEFDWKNDKTVGPRKILVNKGSNPADNPVWIEGPHVYKINGKYYLMDAEGGTSTWHSEVIFRADSPMGPYKPYKNNPILTQRHLDPNRDNPITCAGHADLVQAKEGDWWAVFLACRPINNRFENLGRETFLLPVTWTEDGYPLITQGDEVVPMIQKREGVKREEQVTFGNFSDFEEFNDSILGLQWHTLRAPATDLYSLTATPGYLTLKCADVAASERATPAMVARRMQHHEFEAQTRMLFNPETEAEKAGLILFKDEHHHYFFAFGKKGEEKTISLIQYAGREGIKEIASQVLPNNTKVIDLKVISLGETYTFCYSLNDGKEWTELCNGVDAEFLSTARCGGFTGTVVGPYATIK
;
A
#
# COMPACT_ATOMS: atom_id res chain seq x y z
N MET A 1 33.00 39.93 10.02
CA MET A 1 33.18 38.82 10.96
C MET A 1 31.83 38.54 11.65
N LYS A 2 31.03 37.66 11.11
CA LYS A 2 29.82 37.16 11.76
C LYS A 2 30.08 35.70 12.09
N LYS A 3 30.10 35.38 13.39
CA LYS A 3 30.23 34.01 13.91
C LYS A 3 28.93 33.27 13.68
N PHE A 4 28.96 32.21 12.91
CA PHE A 4 27.88 31.21 12.86
C PHE A 4 27.96 30.38 14.15
N LEU A 5 26.89 30.41 14.91
CA LEU A 5 26.69 29.57 16.08
C LEU A 5 25.96 28.30 15.62
N THR A 6 26.69 27.19 15.54
CA THR A 6 26.12 25.89 15.28
C THR A 6 25.45 25.41 16.57
N ILE A 7 24.13 25.38 16.60
CA ILE A 7 23.36 24.77 17.68
C ILE A 7 23.18 23.32 17.32
N ALA A 8 23.95 22.45 17.96
CA ALA A 8 23.70 21.02 17.95
C ALA A 8 22.52 20.74 18.91
N LEU A 9 21.35 20.48 18.36
CA LEU A 9 20.20 20.02 19.13
C LEU A 9 20.34 18.50 19.33
N SER A 10 20.92 18.10 20.44
CA SER A 10 20.87 16.71 20.90
C SER A 10 19.49 16.46 21.56
N VAL A 11 18.58 15.87 20.80
CA VAL A 11 17.34 15.31 21.37
C VAL A 11 17.68 13.97 22.02
N ALA A 12 17.85 13.99 23.33
CA ALA A 12 17.94 12.76 24.12
C ALA A 12 16.54 12.16 24.27
N MET A 13 16.18 11.21 23.41
CA MET A 13 15.04 10.31 23.67
C MET A 13 15.47 9.24 24.66
N THR A 14 14.99 9.33 25.89
CA THR A 14 15.05 8.23 26.87
C THR A 14 13.95 7.23 26.54
N GLY A 15 14.17 6.43 25.50
CA GLY A 15 13.47 5.16 25.35
C GLY A 15 14.11 4.15 26.28
N GLN A 16 13.43 3.75 27.35
CA GLN A 16 13.86 2.60 28.15
C GLN A 16 13.67 1.34 27.30
N MET A 17 14.74 0.95 26.57
CA MET A 17 14.86 -0.42 26.07
C MET A 17 15.04 -1.33 27.29
N LEU A 18 14.11 -2.22 27.51
CA LEU A 18 14.31 -3.39 28.37
C LEU A 18 15.34 -4.28 27.66
N VAL A 19 16.61 -4.01 27.92
CA VAL A 19 17.70 -4.93 27.57
C VAL A 19 17.57 -6.11 28.52
N SER A 20 17.06 -7.21 28.02
CA SER A 20 17.19 -8.51 28.67
C SER A 20 18.68 -8.87 28.68
N CYS A 21 19.36 -8.58 29.78
CA CYS A 21 20.72 -9.09 30.03
C CYS A 21 20.65 -10.57 30.40
N ALA A 22 20.60 -11.46 29.43
CA ALA A 22 21.02 -12.84 29.59
C ALA A 22 22.49 -12.89 29.13
N GLY A 23 23.40 -12.77 30.08
CA GLY A 23 24.85 -13.02 29.89
C GLY A 23 25.11 -14.49 29.69
N SER A 24 24.96 -14.99 28.46
CA SER A 24 25.67 -16.16 27.96
C SER A 24 26.36 -15.71 26.67
N SER A 25 27.62 -16.03 26.50
CA SER A 25 28.32 -15.94 25.23
C SER A 25 27.70 -16.96 24.27
N ALA A 26 26.51 -16.66 23.75
CA ALA A 26 25.90 -17.50 22.76
C ALA A 26 26.83 -17.51 21.54
N GLN A 27 27.29 -18.70 21.16
CA GLN A 27 28.10 -18.87 19.98
C GLN A 27 27.26 -18.44 18.77
N LEU A 28 27.80 -17.54 17.92
CA LEU A 28 27.14 -17.12 16.71
C LEU A 28 26.77 -18.35 15.86
N PRO A 29 25.61 -18.35 15.21
CA PRO A 29 25.24 -19.44 14.32
C PRO A 29 26.24 -19.58 13.17
N VAL A 30 26.30 -20.76 12.59
CA VAL A 30 27.12 -21.02 11.41
C VAL A 30 26.52 -20.26 10.23
N ILE A 31 27.33 -19.39 9.61
CA ILE A 31 26.95 -18.65 8.40
C ILE A 31 27.29 -19.54 7.21
N GLU A 32 26.28 -20.05 6.53
CA GLU A 32 26.45 -20.82 5.30
C GLU A 32 26.91 -19.93 4.14
N LYS A 33 27.59 -20.51 3.16
CA LYS A 33 28.02 -19.82 1.96
C LYS A 33 26.80 -19.30 1.16
N GLY A 34 26.85 -18.02 0.75
CA GLY A 34 25.78 -17.38 0.01
C GLY A 34 24.48 -17.23 0.81
N VAL A 35 24.54 -17.21 2.14
CA VAL A 35 23.40 -17.05 3.03
C VAL A 35 23.62 -15.87 3.97
N ALA A 36 22.65 -14.97 4.05
CA ALA A 36 22.59 -13.91 5.04
C ALA A 36 21.54 -14.22 6.11
N LEU A 37 21.89 -13.97 7.37
CA LEU A 37 21.03 -14.16 8.54
C LEU A 37 20.70 -12.79 9.12
N PHE A 38 19.43 -12.43 9.14
CA PHE A 38 18.94 -11.19 9.75
C PHE A 38 18.34 -11.52 11.11
N ASP A 39 18.97 -11.00 12.17
CA ASP A 39 18.62 -11.26 13.58
C ASP A 39 17.34 -10.54 14.00
N ASN A 40 17.15 -9.34 13.48
CA ASN A 40 15.98 -8.51 13.79
C ASN A 40 15.73 -7.49 12.69
N PHE A 41 14.58 -6.81 12.80
CA PHE A 41 14.30 -5.61 12.04
C PHE A 41 13.44 -4.67 12.88
N SER A 42 13.79 -3.39 12.92
CA SER A 42 12.96 -2.37 13.55
C SER A 42 12.61 -1.26 12.56
N TYR A 43 11.41 -0.72 12.72
CA TYR A 43 10.89 0.42 11.97
C TYR A 43 10.26 1.39 12.96
N VAL A 44 10.72 2.63 12.99
CA VAL A 44 10.24 3.67 13.88
C VAL A 44 9.81 4.87 13.05
N GLY A 45 8.50 5.11 12.97
CA GLY A 45 7.92 6.28 12.32
C GLY A 45 8.03 7.52 13.21
N ASN A 46 8.35 8.66 12.59
CA ASN A 46 8.61 9.88 13.34
C ASN A 46 8.20 11.15 12.57
N ASP A 47 7.08 11.10 11.82
CA ASP A 47 6.58 12.24 11.05
C ASP A 47 6.35 13.47 11.93
N ALA A 48 6.89 14.60 11.50
CA ALA A 48 6.81 15.89 12.21
C ALA A 48 5.36 16.33 12.42
N PHE A 49 4.48 16.06 11.46
CA PHE A 49 3.07 16.42 11.60
C PHE A 49 2.46 15.82 12.88
N TYR A 50 2.61 14.53 13.10
CA TYR A 50 2.03 13.82 14.25
C TYR A 50 2.68 14.23 15.57
N ARG A 51 4.00 14.52 15.58
CA ARG A 51 4.68 15.03 16.77
C ARG A 51 4.18 16.42 17.20
N ASN A 52 3.89 17.27 16.21
CA ASN A 52 3.53 18.68 16.45
C ASN A 52 2.03 18.91 16.61
N ASN A 53 1.21 17.95 16.22
CA ASN A 53 -0.27 18.03 16.26
C ASN A 53 -0.86 16.84 17.00
N PRO A 54 -0.72 16.76 18.33
CA PRO A 54 -1.32 15.67 19.11
C PRO A 54 -2.85 15.68 18.97
N LEU A 55 -3.43 14.49 18.95
CA LEU A 55 -4.89 14.35 18.83
C LEU A 55 -5.61 15.03 20.00
N PRO A 56 -6.61 15.88 19.74
CA PRO A 56 -7.23 16.76 20.75
C PRO A 56 -8.11 16.02 21.75
N SER A 57 -8.59 14.82 21.41
CA SER A 57 -9.49 14.02 22.25
C SER A 57 -9.34 12.53 22.01
N GLU A 58 -9.92 11.69 22.88
CA GLU A 58 -9.86 10.22 22.74
C GLU A 58 -10.64 9.71 21.52
N ASP A 59 -11.62 10.47 21.04
CA ASP A 59 -12.45 10.17 19.88
C ASP A 59 -11.95 10.83 18.57
N SER A 60 -10.77 11.46 18.61
CA SER A 60 -10.08 11.97 17.43
C SER A 60 -9.09 10.93 16.89
N PHE A 61 -8.86 10.93 15.58
CA PHE A 61 -7.92 10.04 14.91
C PHE A 61 -7.18 10.75 13.78
N TYR A 62 -6.03 10.24 13.38
CA TYR A 62 -5.31 10.75 12.22
C TYR A 62 -5.81 10.10 10.93
N THR A 63 -5.79 10.87 9.84
CA THR A 63 -5.86 10.37 8.47
C THR A 63 -4.52 10.61 7.78
N PRO A 64 -4.05 9.69 6.93
CA PRO A 64 -4.69 8.43 6.52
C PRO A 64 -4.87 7.44 7.69
N ILE A 65 -5.92 6.62 7.62
CA ILE A 65 -6.14 5.52 8.57
C ILE A 65 -5.21 4.33 8.29
N LEU A 66 -4.74 4.17 7.05
CA LEU A 66 -3.72 3.22 6.65
C LEU A 66 -2.62 3.98 5.89
N PRO A 67 -1.58 4.46 6.60
CA PRO A 67 -0.44 5.14 5.98
C PRO A 67 0.43 4.18 5.16
N GLY A 68 1.10 4.71 4.13
CA GLY A 68 1.80 3.94 3.12
C GLY A 68 0.85 3.48 2.00
N TRP A 69 1.39 2.86 0.94
CA TRP A 69 0.58 2.48 -0.22
C TRP A 69 -0.41 1.33 0.09
N TYR A 70 -1.52 1.72 0.66
CA TYR A 70 -2.77 0.97 0.77
C TYR A 70 -3.78 1.67 -0.14
N SER A 71 -3.63 1.48 -1.46
CA SER A 71 -4.40 2.16 -2.49
C SER A 71 -5.68 1.43 -2.85
N ASP A 72 -6.57 2.14 -3.51
CA ASP A 72 -7.83 1.63 -4.05
C ASP A 72 -8.65 0.89 -2.97
N PRO A 73 -8.97 1.56 -1.84
CA PRO A 73 -9.67 0.92 -0.74
C PRO A 73 -11.12 0.60 -1.10
N SER A 74 -11.58 -0.60 -0.71
CA SER A 74 -13.00 -0.94 -0.71
C SER A 74 -13.43 -1.47 0.65
N ILE A 75 -14.65 -1.15 1.07
CA ILE A 75 -15.18 -1.43 2.40
C ILE A 75 -16.57 -2.06 2.32
N CYS A 76 -16.84 -3.05 3.17
CA CYS A 76 -18.19 -3.55 3.36
C CYS A 76 -18.54 -3.75 4.83
N THR A 77 -19.83 -3.89 5.12
CA THR A 77 -20.36 -4.28 6.42
C THR A 77 -21.31 -5.46 6.28
N ASN A 78 -21.38 -6.31 7.31
CA ASN A 78 -22.39 -7.38 7.42
C ASN A 78 -23.72 -6.89 8.04
N GLY A 79 -23.79 -5.60 8.40
CA GLY A 79 -24.94 -5.02 9.11
C GLY A 79 -25.01 -5.34 10.60
N GLU A 80 -24.10 -6.18 11.13
CA GLU A 80 -24.03 -6.58 12.54
C GLU A 80 -22.95 -5.79 13.32
N GLY A 81 -22.31 -4.82 12.65
CA GLY A 81 -21.28 -3.94 13.22
C GLY A 81 -19.85 -4.42 12.95
N ASP A 82 -19.64 -5.33 12.01
CA ASP A 82 -18.33 -5.66 11.47
C ASP A 82 -18.12 -4.94 10.15
N TYR A 83 -16.95 -4.31 10.02
CA TYR A 83 -16.49 -3.64 8.80
C TYR A 83 -15.22 -4.31 8.32
N PHE A 84 -15.16 -4.60 7.03
CA PHE A 84 -13.98 -5.17 6.39
C PHE A 84 -13.52 -4.25 5.27
N LEU A 85 -12.21 -4.01 5.22
CA LEU A 85 -11.57 -3.13 4.26
C LEU A 85 -10.44 -3.91 3.56
N VAL A 86 -10.34 -3.74 2.24
CA VAL A 86 -9.33 -4.35 1.39
C VAL A 86 -8.64 -3.29 0.53
N THR A 87 -7.40 -3.56 0.09
CA THR A 87 -6.64 -2.65 -0.77
C THR A 87 -5.82 -3.40 -1.82
N SER A 88 -5.40 -2.70 -2.89
CA SER A 88 -4.54 -3.23 -3.95
C SER A 88 -3.19 -3.70 -3.43
N THR A 89 -2.61 -4.72 -4.07
CA THR A 89 -1.25 -5.18 -3.77
C THR A 89 -0.37 -5.36 -4.99
N PHE A 90 -0.89 -5.17 -6.16
CA PHE A 90 -0.12 -5.30 -7.40
C PHE A 90 0.58 -6.66 -7.48
N VAL A 91 1.91 -6.71 -7.68
CA VAL A 91 2.66 -7.96 -7.72
C VAL A 91 3.16 -8.45 -6.36
N TYR A 92 2.86 -7.76 -5.27
CA TYR A 92 3.32 -8.19 -3.94
C TYR A 92 2.53 -9.40 -3.44
N PHE A 93 3.25 -10.32 -2.79
CA PHE A 93 2.69 -11.51 -2.13
C PHE A 93 2.92 -11.42 -0.60
N PRO A 94 1.91 -11.76 0.25
CA PRO A 94 0.53 -12.13 -0.09
C PRO A 94 -0.25 -10.96 -0.69
N GLY A 95 -1.35 -11.25 -1.41
CA GLY A 95 -2.18 -10.28 -2.11
C GLY A 95 -3.44 -9.90 -1.34
N VAL A 96 -3.85 -8.63 -1.47
CA VAL A 96 -5.08 -8.06 -0.92
C VAL A 96 -5.16 -8.22 0.60
N PRO A 97 -4.50 -7.35 1.38
CA PRO A 97 -4.65 -7.33 2.83
C PRO A 97 -6.09 -7.05 3.20
N ILE A 98 -6.59 -7.73 4.22
CA ILE A 98 -7.92 -7.51 4.77
C ILE A 98 -7.80 -6.98 6.19
N PHE A 99 -8.49 -5.88 6.44
CA PHE A 99 -8.58 -5.22 7.74
C PHE A 99 -9.98 -5.35 8.29
N HIS A 100 -10.10 -5.46 9.60
CA HIS A 100 -11.36 -5.51 10.33
C HIS A 100 -11.43 -4.37 11.33
N SER A 101 -12.63 -3.79 11.47
CA SER A 101 -12.97 -2.82 12.52
C SER A 101 -14.43 -3.01 12.97
N ARG A 102 -14.74 -2.57 14.17
CA ARG A 102 -16.12 -2.50 14.68
C ARG A 102 -16.63 -1.07 14.83
N ASP A 103 -15.79 -0.09 14.49
CA ASP A 103 -16.09 1.31 14.74
C ASP A 103 -15.49 2.26 13.69
N LEU A 104 -14.93 1.74 12.58
CA LEU A 104 -14.31 2.47 11.47
C LEU A 104 -13.02 3.24 11.84
N VAL A 105 -12.63 3.29 13.11
CA VAL A 105 -11.41 3.98 13.58
C VAL A 105 -10.32 3.00 13.99
N ASN A 106 -10.70 1.98 14.76
CA ASN A 106 -9.76 0.98 15.27
C ASN A 106 -9.67 -0.20 14.29
N TRP A 107 -8.71 -0.13 13.37
CA TRP A 107 -8.49 -1.13 12.35
C TRP A 107 -7.40 -2.11 12.75
N LYS A 108 -7.58 -3.38 12.42
CA LYS A 108 -6.57 -4.44 12.56
C LYS A 108 -6.47 -5.23 11.28
N GLN A 109 -5.27 -5.41 10.76
CA GLN A 109 -5.07 -6.37 9.68
C GLN A 109 -5.28 -7.78 10.23
N VAL A 110 -6.21 -8.52 9.62
CA VAL A 110 -6.60 -9.86 10.08
C VAL A 110 -6.09 -10.97 9.15
N GLY A 111 -5.51 -10.61 8.02
CA GLY A 111 -4.93 -11.55 7.07
C GLY A 111 -4.80 -10.98 5.67
N TYR A 112 -4.85 -11.89 4.71
CA TYR A 112 -4.84 -11.60 3.28
C TYR A 112 -5.90 -12.44 2.58
N VAL A 113 -6.65 -11.81 1.67
CA VAL A 113 -7.66 -12.48 0.85
C VAL A 113 -7.01 -13.45 -0.14
N LEU A 114 -5.89 -13.05 -0.74
CA LEU A 114 -5.12 -13.84 -1.71
C LEU A 114 -3.80 -14.31 -1.07
N SER A 115 -3.89 -15.31 -0.20
CA SER A 115 -2.77 -15.81 0.61
C SER A 115 -2.06 -17.03 0.00
N ARG A 116 -2.62 -17.63 -1.05
CA ARG A 116 -2.10 -18.85 -1.69
C ARG A 116 -1.58 -18.58 -3.11
N PRO A 117 -0.49 -19.24 -3.54
CA PRO A 117 0.03 -19.10 -4.91
C PRO A 117 -1.00 -19.42 -6.00
N SER A 118 -1.93 -20.36 -5.74
CA SER A 118 -3.00 -20.72 -6.66
C SER A 118 -3.96 -19.58 -6.98
N GLN A 119 -4.05 -18.58 -6.09
CA GLN A 119 -4.92 -17.41 -6.26
C GLN A 119 -4.24 -16.28 -7.05
N LEU A 120 -2.91 -16.33 -7.24
CA LEU A 120 -2.08 -15.27 -7.82
C LEU A 120 -1.35 -15.78 -9.07
N VAL A 121 -2.13 -16.15 -10.11
CA VAL A 121 -1.58 -16.67 -11.37
C VAL A 121 -0.96 -15.57 -12.23
N ASN A 122 -0.01 -15.93 -13.10
CA ASN A 122 0.63 -15.04 -14.07
C ASN A 122 1.30 -13.78 -13.49
N MET A 123 1.76 -13.83 -12.23
CA MET A 123 2.41 -12.68 -11.57
C MET A 123 3.84 -12.46 -12.09
N GLN A 124 4.51 -13.52 -12.52
CA GLN A 124 5.87 -13.48 -13.07
C GLN A 124 5.92 -12.62 -14.33
N ARG A 125 7.02 -11.87 -14.51
CA ARG A 125 7.29 -10.94 -15.60
C ARG A 125 6.43 -9.66 -15.62
N GLN A 126 5.44 -9.53 -14.75
CA GLN A 126 4.75 -8.25 -14.57
C GLN A 126 5.68 -7.25 -13.86
N HIS A 127 5.60 -5.96 -14.23
CA HIS A 127 6.30 -4.91 -13.49
C HIS A 127 5.65 -4.70 -12.12
N VAL A 128 6.34 -4.03 -11.20
CA VAL A 128 5.90 -3.89 -9.81
C VAL A 128 4.49 -3.32 -9.65
N SER A 129 4.08 -2.42 -10.53
CA SER A 129 2.73 -1.83 -10.55
C SER A 129 1.74 -2.60 -11.46
N GLY A 130 2.06 -3.83 -11.87
CA GLY A 130 1.13 -4.79 -12.48
C GLY A 130 0.45 -5.67 -11.43
N GLY A 131 -0.12 -6.81 -11.82
CA GLY A 131 -0.72 -7.77 -10.91
C GLY A 131 -2.13 -7.41 -10.47
N ILE A 132 -2.38 -7.37 -9.16
CA ILE A 132 -3.70 -7.20 -8.56
C ILE A 132 -4.03 -5.73 -8.38
N PHE A 133 -4.99 -5.25 -9.18
CA PHE A 133 -5.54 -3.89 -9.14
C PHE A 133 -6.69 -3.81 -8.13
N ALA A 134 -7.43 -2.71 -8.14
CA ALA A 134 -8.49 -2.38 -7.20
C ALA A 134 -9.37 -3.59 -6.81
N PRO A 135 -9.27 -4.11 -5.58
CA PRO A 135 -10.18 -5.11 -5.07
C PRO A 135 -11.44 -4.42 -4.55
N ALA A 136 -12.61 -4.97 -4.85
CA ALA A 136 -13.86 -4.55 -4.24
C ALA A 136 -14.43 -5.68 -3.37
N ILE A 137 -14.70 -5.38 -2.09
CA ILE A 137 -15.29 -6.32 -1.15
C ILE A 137 -16.77 -6.02 -0.95
N SER A 138 -17.61 -7.04 -1.02
CA SER A 138 -19.05 -6.91 -0.83
C SER A 138 -19.60 -8.06 0.01
N TYR A 139 -20.61 -7.78 0.83
CA TYR A 139 -21.34 -8.80 1.58
C TYR A 139 -22.68 -9.08 0.91
N ASN A 140 -22.96 -10.34 0.61
CA ASN A 140 -24.26 -10.78 0.11
C ASN A 140 -25.12 -11.27 1.28
N PRO A 141 -26.15 -10.51 1.69
CA PRO A 141 -26.99 -10.88 2.83
C PRO A 141 -27.88 -12.13 2.56
N HIS A 142 -28.14 -12.47 1.28
CA HIS A 142 -29.00 -13.58 0.93
C HIS A 142 -28.38 -14.96 1.19
N ASN A 143 -27.04 -15.06 1.15
CA ASN A 143 -26.30 -16.28 1.45
C ASN A 143 -25.24 -16.10 2.54
N LYS A 144 -25.16 -14.92 3.17
CA LYS A 144 -24.20 -14.57 4.23
C LYS A 144 -22.75 -14.81 3.82
N THR A 145 -22.42 -14.43 2.61
CA THR A 145 -21.10 -14.67 2.01
C THR A 145 -20.44 -13.34 1.63
N TYR A 146 -19.17 -13.21 1.93
CA TYR A 146 -18.32 -12.12 1.46
C TYR A 146 -17.72 -12.49 0.11
N TYR A 147 -17.72 -11.54 -0.80
CA TYR A 147 -17.14 -11.62 -2.14
C TYR A 147 -16.05 -10.56 -2.27
N MET A 148 -14.90 -10.93 -2.75
CA MET A 148 -13.87 -9.96 -3.16
C MET A 148 -13.58 -10.19 -4.63
N VAL A 149 -13.88 -9.18 -5.46
CA VAL A 149 -13.64 -9.18 -6.90
C VAL A 149 -12.52 -8.21 -7.23
N THR A 150 -11.68 -8.55 -8.21
CA THR A 150 -10.52 -7.72 -8.60
C THR A 150 -10.07 -8.05 -10.02
N THR A 151 -9.14 -7.25 -10.51
CA THR A 151 -8.43 -7.48 -11.78
C THR A 151 -7.00 -7.92 -11.52
N ASN A 152 -6.59 -9.06 -12.08
CA ASN A 152 -5.18 -9.34 -12.32
C ASN A 152 -4.88 -8.94 -13.77
N VAL A 153 -4.11 -7.87 -13.98
CA VAL A 153 -3.85 -7.36 -15.34
C VAL A 153 -3.11 -8.35 -16.24
N GLY A 154 -2.49 -9.39 -15.66
CA GLY A 154 -1.87 -10.49 -16.41
C GLY A 154 -2.80 -11.69 -16.65
N ALA A 155 -4.05 -11.69 -16.11
CA ALA A 155 -4.96 -12.85 -16.18
C ALA A 155 -6.44 -12.50 -16.40
N GLY A 156 -6.85 -11.25 -16.15
CA GLY A 156 -8.24 -10.78 -16.26
C GLY A 156 -8.95 -10.67 -14.91
N ASN A 157 -10.26 -10.42 -14.97
CA ASN A 157 -11.12 -10.25 -13.79
C ASN A 157 -11.47 -11.60 -13.16
N PHE A 158 -11.48 -11.66 -11.85
CA PHE A 158 -11.86 -12.82 -11.07
C PHE A 158 -12.38 -12.39 -9.69
N TYR A 159 -13.03 -13.31 -8.99
CA TYR A 159 -13.39 -13.12 -7.59
C TYR A 159 -13.10 -14.37 -6.76
N VAL A 160 -13.04 -14.15 -5.45
CA VAL A 160 -12.99 -15.17 -4.42
C VAL A 160 -14.08 -14.89 -3.39
N LYS A 161 -14.53 -15.91 -2.64
CA LYS A 161 -15.61 -15.77 -1.66
C LYS A 161 -15.36 -16.60 -0.42
N THR A 162 -15.95 -16.15 0.70
CA THR A 162 -15.93 -16.87 1.97
C THR A 162 -17.13 -16.51 2.84
N GLN A 163 -17.52 -17.38 3.77
CA GLN A 163 -18.45 -17.03 4.85
C GLN A 163 -17.74 -16.57 6.12
N ASP A 164 -16.44 -16.81 6.22
CA ASP A 164 -15.59 -16.36 7.32
C ASP A 164 -14.41 -15.53 6.78
N PRO A 165 -14.49 -14.20 6.85
CA PRO A 165 -13.44 -13.32 6.35
C PRO A 165 -12.13 -13.36 7.16
N PHE A 166 -12.13 -13.98 8.35
CA PHE A 166 -10.94 -14.24 9.16
C PHE A 166 -10.22 -15.52 8.75
N GLY A 167 -10.88 -16.38 7.97
CA GLY A 167 -10.39 -17.67 7.51
C GLY A 167 -9.89 -17.66 6.07
N GLU A 168 -9.96 -18.84 5.46
CA GLU A 168 -9.54 -19.01 4.06
C GLU A 168 -10.61 -18.54 3.07
N TRP A 169 -10.14 -17.90 2.00
CA TRP A 169 -10.96 -17.54 0.85
C TRP A 169 -10.88 -18.63 -0.23
N SER A 170 -11.91 -18.76 -1.03
CA SER A 170 -11.98 -19.75 -2.12
C SER A 170 -10.83 -19.61 -3.12
N ASP A 171 -10.66 -20.62 -3.98
CA ASP A 171 -9.88 -20.43 -5.19
C ASP A 171 -10.58 -19.45 -6.15
N PRO A 172 -9.83 -18.82 -7.07
CA PRO A 172 -10.35 -17.83 -7.99
C PRO A 172 -11.44 -18.39 -8.91
N ILE A 173 -12.52 -17.63 -9.05
CA ILE A 173 -13.56 -17.87 -10.05
C ILE A 173 -13.39 -16.79 -11.12
N MET A 174 -12.92 -17.20 -12.29
CA MET A 174 -12.64 -16.28 -13.40
C MET A 174 -13.92 -15.73 -14.03
N LEU A 175 -13.86 -14.49 -14.48
CA LEU A 175 -14.95 -13.75 -15.15
C LEU A 175 -14.53 -13.36 -16.58
N PRO A 176 -14.36 -14.31 -17.50
CA PRO A 176 -13.80 -14.04 -18.82
C PRO A 176 -14.67 -13.13 -19.69
N GLU A 177 -15.96 -13.03 -19.39
CA GLU A 177 -16.89 -12.13 -20.10
C GLU A 177 -16.84 -10.68 -19.60
N VAL A 178 -16.19 -10.42 -18.45
CA VAL A 178 -16.02 -9.09 -17.87
C VAL A 178 -14.66 -8.55 -18.29
N GLY A 179 -14.63 -7.70 -19.31
CA GLY A 179 -13.42 -7.01 -19.74
C GLY A 179 -13.13 -5.79 -18.86
N GLY A 180 -12.01 -5.10 -19.14
CA GLY A 180 -11.63 -3.88 -18.40
C GLY A 180 -11.09 -4.16 -17.00
N ILE A 181 -11.25 -3.18 -16.10
CA ILE A 181 -10.69 -3.21 -14.74
C ILE A 181 -11.72 -2.77 -13.70
N ASP A 182 -11.32 -2.81 -12.42
CA ASP A 182 -12.05 -2.30 -11.26
C ASP A 182 -13.49 -2.84 -11.13
N PRO A 183 -13.67 -4.16 -11.15
CA PRO A 183 -15.00 -4.73 -10.96
C PRO A 183 -15.47 -4.59 -9.51
N SER A 184 -16.78 -4.34 -9.32
CA SER A 184 -17.45 -4.45 -8.02
C SER A 184 -18.77 -5.19 -8.12
N PHE A 185 -19.21 -5.85 -7.05
CA PHE A 185 -20.51 -6.49 -6.96
C PHE A 185 -21.52 -5.60 -6.24
N PHE A 186 -22.74 -5.60 -6.74
CA PHE A 186 -23.89 -5.05 -6.05
C PHE A 186 -24.96 -6.15 -5.86
N PHE A 187 -25.32 -6.43 -4.60
CA PHE A 187 -26.37 -7.37 -4.22
C PHE A 187 -27.62 -6.60 -3.80
N ASP A 188 -28.65 -6.63 -4.63
CA ASP A 188 -29.90 -5.90 -4.37
C ASP A 188 -30.81 -6.66 -3.37
N GLU A 189 -31.66 -5.93 -2.68
CA GLU A 189 -32.64 -6.45 -1.71
C GLU A 189 -33.63 -7.44 -2.31
N ASP A 190 -33.90 -7.37 -3.63
CA ASP A 190 -34.80 -8.28 -4.36
C ASP A 190 -34.17 -9.65 -4.66
N GLY A 191 -32.91 -9.85 -4.26
CA GLY A 191 -32.15 -11.10 -4.45
C GLY A 191 -31.39 -11.17 -5.77
N LYS A 192 -31.46 -10.14 -6.61
CA LYS A 192 -30.60 -10.01 -7.78
C LYS A 192 -29.23 -9.49 -7.41
N ALA A 193 -28.28 -9.79 -8.26
CA ALA A 193 -26.93 -9.22 -8.16
C ALA A 193 -26.46 -8.71 -9.50
N TYR A 194 -25.52 -7.79 -9.44
CA TYR A 194 -24.92 -7.14 -10.59
C TYR A 194 -23.42 -7.03 -10.40
N ILE A 195 -22.70 -7.07 -11.54
CA ILE A 195 -21.29 -6.69 -11.58
C ILE A 195 -21.16 -5.42 -12.41
N VAL A 196 -20.43 -4.45 -11.89
CA VAL A 196 -20.11 -3.18 -12.58
C VAL A 196 -18.61 -3.05 -12.70
N ASN A 197 -18.11 -2.43 -13.76
CA ASN A 197 -16.68 -2.24 -13.95
C ASN A 197 -16.36 -1.17 -15.00
N ASN A 198 -15.15 -0.62 -14.97
CA ASN A 198 -14.58 0.17 -16.04
C ASN A 198 -14.28 -0.71 -17.26
N ASP A 199 -14.56 -0.18 -18.47
CA ASP A 199 -14.23 -0.88 -19.71
C ASP A 199 -13.86 0.12 -20.83
N GLU A 200 -13.41 -0.43 -21.94
CA GLU A 200 -13.06 0.33 -23.14
C GLU A 200 -14.24 1.16 -23.68
N ALA A 201 -13.91 2.20 -24.43
CA ALA A 201 -14.87 2.99 -25.19
C ALA A 201 -15.80 2.11 -26.06
N PRO A 202 -17.01 2.59 -26.40
CA PRO A 202 -17.93 1.82 -27.24
C PRO A 202 -17.26 1.36 -28.53
N ASP A 203 -17.46 0.10 -28.91
CA ASP A 203 -16.88 -0.53 -30.09
C ASP A 203 -15.34 -0.45 -30.17
N PHE A 204 -14.66 -0.28 -29.02
CA PHE A 204 -13.21 -0.04 -28.93
C PHE A 204 -12.74 1.20 -29.71
N LYS A 205 -13.61 2.18 -29.87
CA LYS A 205 -13.33 3.43 -30.60
C LYS A 205 -13.28 4.61 -29.63
N ALA A 206 -12.12 4.77 -28.98
CA ALA A 206 -11.87 5.93 -28.14
C ALA A 206 -11.84 7.21 -28.99
N GLU A 207 -12.54 8.26 -28.54
CA GLU A 207 -12.52 9.56 -29.18
C GLU A 207 -11.33 10.42 -28.74
N TYR A 208 -10.75 10.08 -27.57
CA TYR A 208 -9.56 10.71 -26.99
C TYR A 208 -8.87 9.72 -26.04
N ASP A 209 -7.64 9.99 -25.66
CA ASP A 209 -6.90 9.17 -24.71
C ASP A 209 -7.56 9.21 -23.32
N GLY A 210 -7.79 8.05 -22.72
CA GLY A 210 -8.50 7.91 -21.45
C GLY A 210 -10.03 7.90 -21.58
N HIS A 211 -10.61 7.85 -22.81
CA HIS A 211 -12.04 7.63 -22.99
C HIS A 211 -12.41 6.21 -22.55
N ARG A 212 -13.19 6.11 -21.47
CA ARG A 212 -13.66 4.87 -20.85
C ARG A 212 -15.17 4.86 -20.69
N THR A 213 -15.69 3.68 -20.32
CA THR A 213 -17.10 3.46 -20.01
C THR A 213 -17.25 2.72 -18.70
N ILE A 214 -18.35 2.97 -17.97
CA ILE A 214 -18.81 2.09 -16.90
C ILE A 214 -19.88 1.18 -17.45
N ARG A 215 -19.71 -0.11 -17.22
CA ARG A 215 -20.65 -1.15 -17.68
C ARG A 215 -21.17 -1.95 -16.51
N ILE A 216 -22.41 -2.44 -16.67
CA ILE A 216 -23.10 -3.31 -15.73
C ILE A 216 -23.59 -4.57 -16.44
N GLN A 217 -23.60 -5.67 -15.69
CA GLN A 217 -24.21 -6.94 -16.12
C GLN A 217 -24.86 -7.63 -14.91
N GLU A 218 -25.98 -8.31 -15.12
CA GLU A 218 -26.57 -9.15 -14.06
C GLU A 218 -25.65 -10.33 -13.73
N PHE A 219 -25.59 -10.68 -12.44
CA PHE A 219 -24.77 -11.76 -11.92
C PHE A 219 -25.62 -12.77 -11.16
N ASP A 220 -25.57 -14.03 -11.59
CA ASP A 220 -26.21 -15.14 -10.89
C ASP A 220 -25.23 -15.71 -9.84
N TRP A 221 -25.34 -15.18 -8.62
CA TRP A 221 -24.48 -15.55 -7.49
C TRP A 221 -24.71 -16.99 -6.99
N LYS A 222 -25.82 -17.67 -7.42
CA LYS A 222 -26.09 -19.08 -7.10
C LYS A 222 -25.34 -20.04 -8.00
N ASN A 223 -25.08 -19.63 -9.24
CA ASN A 223 -24.41 -20.42 -10.26
C ASN A 223 -23.05 -19.84 -10.67
N ASP A 224 -22.58 -18.79 -9.99
CA ASP A 224 -21.26 -18.15 -10.18
C ASP A 224 -21.00 -17.71 -11.63
N LYS A 225 -21.96 -17.03 -12.26
CA LYS A 225 -21.85 -16.60 -13.67
C LYS A 225 -22.58 -15.30 -13.96
N THR A 226 -22.11 -14.59 -14.98
CA THR A 226 -22.81 -13.45 -15.54
C THR A 226 -24.03 -13.88 -16.35
N VAL A 227 -25.06 -13.02 -16.41
CA VAL A 227 -26.34 -13.31 -17.09
C VAL A 227 -26.72 -12.10 -17.95
N GLY A 228 -27.20 -12.38 -19.16
CA GLY A 228 -27.69 -11.36 -20.08
C GLY A 228 -26.57 -10.46 -20.65
N PRO A 229 -26.95 -9.42 -21.38
CA PRO A 229 -26.00 -8.53 -22.05
C PRO A 229 -25.38 -7.52 -21.06
N ARG A 230 -24.13 -7.17 -21.30
CA ARG A 230 -23.50 -6.01 -20.66
C ARG A 230 -24.11 -4.70 -21.20
N LYS A 231 -24.38 -3.75 -20.32
CA LYS A 231 -24.94 -2.45 -20.65
C LYS A 231 -24.00 -1.33 -20.20
N ILE A 232 -23.81 -0.32 -21.04
CA ILE A 232 -23.10 0.90 -20.69
C ILE A 232 -24.02 1.75 -19.80
N LEU A 233 -23.54 2.10 -18.61
CA LEU A 233 -24.18 3.02 -17.66
C LEU A 233 -23.70 4.45 -17.87
N VAL A 234 -22.38 4.62 -17.98
CA VAL A 234 -21.71 5.91 -18.21
C VAL A 234 -20.78 5.78 -19.41
N ASN A 235 -20.80 6.76 -20.29
CA ASN A 235 -19.87 6.86 -21.40
C ASN A 235 -19.12 8.19 -21.27
N LYS A 236 -17.79 8.14 -21.25
CA LYS A 236 -16.84 9.22 -21.02
C LYS A 236 -16.70 9.64 -19.55
N GLY A 237 -17.78 10.01 -18.87
CA GLY A 237 -17.74 10.46 -17.47
C GLY A 237 -18.91 11.40 -17.11
N SER A 238 -18.73 12.16 -16.03
CA SER A 238 -19.79 12.98 -15.43
C SER A 238 -20.23 14.15 -16.30
N ASN A 239 -19.31 14.77 -17.05
CA ASN A 239 -19.60 15.78 -18.07
C ASN A 239 -18.93 15.43 -19.39
N PRO A 240 -19.58 14.71 -20.31
CA PRO A 240 -18.98 14.27 -21.57
C PRO A 240 -18.43 15.39 -22.46
N ALA A 241 -18.89 16.64 -22.27
CA ALA A 241 -18.40 17.78 -23.06
C ALA A 241 -16.96 18.19 -22.71
N ASP A 242 -16.51 17.88 -21.50
CA ASP A 242 -15.15 18.20 -21.02
C ASP A 242 -14.13 17.11 -21.38
N ASN A 243 -14.55 16.02 -22.05
CA ASN A 243 -13.74 14.85 -22.35
C ASN A 243 -13.01 14.31 -21.08
N PRO A 244 -13.75 13.98 -20.01
CA PRO A 244 -13.12 13.47 -18.80
C PRO A 244 -12.41 12.15 -19.07
N VAL A 245 -11.29 11.93 -18.39
CA VAL A 245 -10.42 10.76 -18.59
C VAL A 245 -10.60 9.77 -17.46
N TRP A 246 -10.51 8.48 -17.80
CA TRP A 246 -10.45 7.37 -16.82
C TRP A 246 -11.60 7.42 -15.80
N ILE A 247 -12.86 7.29 -16.29
CA ILE A 247 -13.96 6.94 -15.39
C ILE A 247 -13.77 5.49 -14.97
N GLU A 248 -13.58 5.23 -13.66
CA GLU A 248 -13.17 3.93 -13.11
C GLU A 248 -13.64 3.75 -11.67
N GLY A 249 -13.31 2.61 -11.01
CA GLY A 249 -13.64 2.34 -9.60
C GLY A 249 -15.13 2.37 -9.29
N PRO A 250 -16.04 1.79 -10.10
CA PRO A 250 -17.47 1.93 -9.90
C PRO A 250 -18.00 1.17 -8.68
N HIS A 251 -18.84 1.83 -7.89
CA HIS A 251 -19.64 1.21 -6.84
C HIS A 251 -21.12 1.59 -6.98
N VAL A 252 -22.02 0.61 -6.82
CA VAL A 252 -23.47 0.84 -6.84
C VAL A 252 -24.05 0.69 -5.44
N TYR A 253 -24.89 1.64 -5.06
CA TYR A 253 -25.62 1.64 -3.78
C TYR A 253 -27.11 1.83 -4.00
N LYS A 254 -27.93 1.22 -3.13
CA LYS A 254 -29.35 1.52 -3.03
C LYS A 254 -29.64 2.22 -1.71
N ILE A 255 -30.02 3.49 -1.80
CA ILE A 255 -30.22 4.37 -0.64
C ILE A 255 -31.55 5.06 -0.79
N ASN A 256 -32.45 4.90 0.19
CA ASN A 256 -33.79 5.49 0.17
C ASN A 256 -34.59 5.19 -1.12
N GLY A 257 -34.44 3.97 -1.65
CA GLY A 257 -35.14 3.51 -2.86
C GLY A 257 -34.60 4.06 -4.18
N LYS A 258 -33.47 4.77 -4.16
CA LYS A 258 -32.75 5.23 -5.35
C LYS A 258 -31.43 4.47 -5.49
N TYR A 259 -30.96 4.33 -6.72
CA TYR A 259 -29.67 3.74 -7.04
C TYR A 259 -28.66 4.84 -7.31
N TYR A 260 -27.52 4.73 -6.65
CA TYR A 260 -26.38 5.62 -6.82
C TYR A 260 -25.24 4.84 -7.45
N LEU A 261 -24.60 5.41 -8.45
CA LEU A 261 -23.38 4.93 -9.04
C LEU A 261 -22.30 5.96 -8.73
N MET A 262 -21.27 5.55 -8.04
CA MET A 262 -20.10 6.34 -7.67
C MET A 262 -18.91 5.86 -8.44
N ASP A 263 -18.13 6.77 -9.01
CA ASP A 263 -17.00 6.48 -9.87
C ASP A 263 -15.87 7.47 -9.64
N ALA A 264 -14.62 7.00 -9.76
CA ALA A 264 -13.46 7.88 -9.87
C ALA A 264 -13.35 8.46 -11.28
N GLU A 265 -12.82 9.68 -11.40
CA GLU A 265 -12.65 10.39 -12.66
C GLU A 265 -11.42 11.29 -12.63
N GLY A 266 -10.74 11.50 -13.77
CA GLY A 266 -9.60 12.40 -13.90
C GLY A 266 -8.24 11.70 -13.88
N GLY A 267 -8.23 10.38 -13.76
CA GLY A 267 -7.02 9.57 -13.58
C GLY A 267 -6.44 9.70 -12.17
N THR A 268 -5.66 8.73 -11.73
CA THR A 268 -5.22 8.54 -10.35
C THR A 268 -4.04 9.43 -9.91
N SER A 269 -3.96 10.67 -10.41
CA SER A 269 -2.95 11.66 -10.04
C SER A 269 -3.58 12.97 -9.58
N THR A 270 -2.92 14.10 -9.76
CA THR A 270 -3.39 15.42 -9.26
C THR A 270 -4.77 15.86 -9.74
N TRP A 271 -5.26 15.32 -10.87
CA TRP A 271 -6.60 15.61 -11.40
C TRP A 271 -7.69 14.68 -10.88
N HIS A 272 -7.35 13.73 -10.03
CA HIS A 272 -8.25 12.72 -9.47
C HIS A 272 -9.44 13.34 -8.75
N SER A 273 -10.58 12.71 -8.87
CA SER A 273 -11.83 13.12 -8.22
C SER A 273 -12.79 11.95 -8.11
N GLU A 274 -13.81 12.09 -7.29
CA GLU A 274 -14.94 11.18 -7.17
C GLU A 274 -16.21 11.85 -7.67
N VAL A 275 -16.98 11.14 -8.48
CA VAL A 275 -18.23 11.63 -9.07
C VAL A 275 -19.39 10.69 -8.75
N ILE A 276 -20.62 11.22 -8.72
CA ILE A 276 -21.81 10.47 -8.35
C ILE A 276 -22.91 10.65 -9.38
N PHE A 277 -23.65 9.57 -9.63
CA PHE A 277 -24.82 9.54 -10.50
C PHE A 277 -26.00 8.90 -9.76
N ARG A 278 -27.23 9.18 -10.19
CA ARG A 278 -28.43 8.60 -9.58
C ARG A 278 -29.43 8.11 -10.62
N ALA A 279 -30.10 6.98 -10.32
CA ALA A 279 -31.11 6.35 -11.15
C ALA A 279 -32.27 5.79 -10.32
N ASP A 280 -33.36 5.38 -11.00
CA ASP A 280 -34.51 4.68 -10.42
C ASP A 280 -34.38 3.13 -10.55
N SER A 281 -33.37 2.66 -11.23
CA SER A 281 -33.09 1.25 -11.48
C SER A 281 -31.60 0.98 -11.48
N PRO A 282 -31.12 -0.18 -11.03
CA PRO A 282 -29.69 -0.52 -11.07
C PRO A 282 -29.12 -0.51 -12.49
N MET A 283 -29.97 -0.81 -13.47
CA MET A 283 -29.63 -0.77 -14.90
C MET A 283 -29.73 0.63 -15.52
N GLY A 284 -29.96 1.68 -14.72
CA GLY A 284 -30.10 3.08 -15.16
C GLY A 284 -31.43 3.39 -15.88
N PRO A 285 -31.52 4.54 -16.56
CA PRO A 285 -30.43 5.47 -16.89
C PRO A 285 -29.96 6.29 -15.69
N TYR A 286 -28.67 6.39 -15.53
CA TYR A 286 -28.03 7.21 -14.49
C TYR A 286 -27.87 8.66 -14.94
N LYS A 287 -28.13 9.59 -14.02
CA LYS A 287 -27.97 11.03 -14.25
C LYS A 287 -26.90 11.57 -13.31
N PRO A 288 -25.89 12.30 -13.83
CA PRO A 288 -24.82 12.85 -13.00
C PRO A 288 -25.38 13.91 -12.04
N TYR A 289 -24.78 14.00 -10.87
CA TYR A 289 -25.00 15.11 -9.95
C TYR A 289 -24.49 16.40 -10.59
N LYS A 290 -25.30 17.44 -10.54
CA LYS A 290 -25.00 18.72 -11.22
C LYS A 290 -23.77 19.46 -10.68
N ASN A 291 -23.38 19.15 -9.43
CA ASN A 291 -22.25 19.76 -8.75
C ASN A 291 -21.11 18.74 -8.52
N ASN A 292 -20.98 17.71 -9.37
CA ASN A 292 -19.78 16.86 -9.35
C ASN A 292 -18.51 17.71 -9.51
N PRO A 293 -17.39 17.29 -8.92
CA PRO A 293 -17.17 16.07 -8.13
C PRO A 293 -17.63 16.20 -6.67
N ILE A 294 -17.87 15.05 -6.02
CA ILE A 294 -18.20 14.94 -4.59
C ILE A 294 -16.97 14.80 -3.68
N LEU A 295 -15.82 14.57 -4.27
CA LEU A 295 -14.51 14.55 -3.63
C LEU A 295 -13.47 15.00 -4.66
N THR A 296 -12.64 15.97 -4.32
CA THR A 296 -11.42 16.30 -5.05
C THR A 296 -10.57 17.29 -4.25
N GLN A 297 -9.27 17.33 -4.55
CA GLN A 297 -8.33 18.34 -4.02
C GLN A 297 -7.59 19.08 -5.14
N ARG A 298 -7.96 18.81 -6.41
CA ARG A 298 -7.23 19.24 -7.61
C ARG A 298 -7.17 20.75 -7.84
N HIS A 299 -8.13 21.50 -7.28
CA HIS A 299 -8.26 22.96 -7.48
C HIS A 299 -7.68 23.78 -6.30
N LEU A 300 -7.25 23.11 -5.24
CA LEU A 300 -6.68 23.78 -4.06
C LEU A 300 -5.23 24.22 -4.32
N ASP A 301 -4.77 25.24 -3.58
CA ASP A 301 -3.38 25.66 -3.64
C ASP A 301 -2.43 24.49 -3.32
N PRO A 302 -1.58 24.08 -4.27
CA PRO A 302 -0.65 22.99 -4.03
C PRO A 302 0.42 23.31 -2.96
N ASN A 303 0.63 24.59 -2.65
CA ASN A 303 1.61 25.04 -1.66
C ASN A 303 1.00 25.26 -0.26
N ARG A 304 -0.25 24.83 -0.03
CA ARG A 304 -0.84 24.87 1.31
C ARG A 304 -0.10 23.95 2.27
N ASP A 305 -0.25 24.20 3.57
CA ASP A 305 0.38 23.37 4.59
C ASP A 305 -0.19 21.93 4.56
N ASN A 306 0.70 20.93 4.63
CA ASN A 306 0.37 19.50 4.62
C ASN A 306 -0.66 19.11 3.52
N PRO A 307 -0.37 19.37 2.25
CA PRO A 307 -1.32 19.15 1.18
C PRO A 307 -1.63 17.65 1.04
N ILE A 308 -2.94 17.35 0.96
CA ILE A 308 -3.41 16.06 0.51
C ILE A 308 -3.78 16.21 -0.96
N THR A 309 -3.31 15.28 -1.80
CA THR A 309 -3.47 15.32 -3.26
C THR A 309 -4.06 14.02 -3.77
N CYS A 310 -4.41 13.93 -5.04
CA CYS A 310 -4.84 12.70 -5.72
C CYS A 310 -6.09 12.04 -5.12
N ALA A 311 -6.96 12.77 -4.40
CA ALA A 311 -8.10 12.21 -3.69
C ALA A 311 -9.20 11.73 -4.64
N GLY A 312 -9.60 10.46 -4.50
CA GLY A 312 -10.64 9.79 -5.29
C GLY A 312 -10.66 8.28 -5.05
N HIS A 313 -11.31 7.53 -5.92
CA HIS A 313 -11.48 6.07 -5.86
C HIS A 313 -12.06 5.67 -4.51
N ALA A 314 -13.25 6.23 -4.20
CA ALA A 314 -13.89 6.08 -2.92
C ALA A 314 -14.87 4.91 -2.87
N ASP A 315 -15.10 4.37 -1.68
CA ASP A 315 -16.18 3.43 -1.38
C ASP A 315 -16.91 3.86 -0.12
N LEU A 316 -18.25 3.73 -0.10
CA LEU A 316 -19.12 4.21 0.97
C LEU A 316 -19.59 3.07 1.87
N VAL A 317 -19.69 3.37 3.15
CA VAL A 317 -20.29 2.47 4.13
C VAL A 317 -21.22 3.22 5.07
N GLN A 318 -22.37 2.62 5.37
CA GLN A 318 -23.22 3.09 6.45
C GLN A 318 -22.79 2.47 7.77
N ALA A 319 -22.48 3.32 8.73
CA ALA A 319 -22.18 2.88 10.08
C ALA A 319 -23.44 2.37 10.78
N LYS A 320 -23.25 1.55 11.82
CA LYS A 320 -24.33 0.97 12.62
C LYS A 320 -25.24 2.05 13.25
N GLU A 321 -24.68 3.21 13.54
CA GLU A 321 -25.37 4.38 14.09
C GLU A 321 -26.20 5.11 13.04
N GLY A 322 -26.04 4.76 11.75
CA GLY A 322 -26.79 5.31 10.61
C GLY A 322 -26.09 6.42 9.86
N ASP A 323 -24.97 6.92 10.37
CA ASP A 323 -24.09 7.87 9.67
C ASP A 323 -23.33 7.18 8.53
N TRP A 324 -22.90 7.96 7.53
CA TRP A 324 -22.19 7.46 6.37
C TRP A 324 -20.72 7.92 6.39
N TRP A 325 -19.87 7.02 5.95
CA TRP A 325 -18.42 7.24 5.85
C TRP A 325 -17.92 6.79 4.48
N ALA A 326 -16.86 7.45 4.03
CA ALA A 326 -16.15 7.11 2.80
C ALA A 326 -14.72 6.74 3.12
N VAL A 327 -14.25 5.58 2.61
CA VAL A 327 -12.84 5.30 2.43
C VAL A 327 -12.44 5.73 1.02
N PHE A 328 -11.25 6.25 0.84
CA PHE A 328 -10.74 6.67 -0.46
C PHE A 328 -9.21 6.71 -0.46
N LEU A 329 -8.61 6.70 -1.63
CA LEU A 329 -7.18 6.91 -1.74
C LEU A 329 -6.84 8.40 -1.84
N ALA A 330 -5.70 8.78 -1.26
CA ALA A 330 -5.06 10.06 -1.49
C ALA A 330 -3.55 9.97 -1.19
N CYS A 331 -2.81 11.02 -1.52
CA CYS A 331 -1.37 11.08 -1.32
C CYS A 331 -0.98 12.21 -0.35
N ARG A 332 0.08 11.97 0.43
CA ARG A 332 0.81 12.99 1.19
C ARG A 332 2.15 13.24 0.50
N PRO A 333 2.29 14.27 -0.34
CA PRO A 333 3.53 14.49 -1.07
C PRO A 333 4.61 15.16 -0.20
N ILE A 334 5.88 14.83 -0.44
CA ILE A 334 7.03 15.61 -0.01
C ILE A 334 7.19 16.79 -0.96
N ASN A 335 7.49 17.98 -0.43
CA ASN A 335 7.66 19.21 -1.22
C ASN A 335 6.49 19.46 -2.17
N ASN A 336 5.27 19.14 -1.74
CA ASN A 336 4.02 19.32 -2.48
C ASN A 336 3.98 18.62 -3.85
N ARG A 337 4.87 17.67 -4.11
CA ARG A 337 5.01 17.02 -5.42
C ARG A 337 5.38 15.56 -5.39
N PHE A 338 6.18 15.09 -4.43
CA PHE A 338 6.83 13.78 -4.50
C PHE A 338 6.16 12.78 -3.56
N GLU A 339 5.49 11.76 -4.10
CA GLU A 339 4.75 10.74 -3.35
C GLU A 339 5.58 9.47 -3.17
N ASN A 340 6.42 9.42 -2.12
CA ASN A 340 7.23 8.24 -1.79
C ASN A 340 6.41 7.15 -1.10
N LEU A 341 5.41 7.56 -0.32
CA LEU A 341 4.50 6.63 0.37
C LEU A 341 3.46 6.03 -0.58
N GLY A 342 3.30 6.61 -1.77
CA GLY A 342 2.27 6.22 -2.71
C GLY A 342 0.88 6.69 -2.29
N ARG A 343 -0.16 5.96 -2.71
CA ARG A 343 -1.57 6.27 -2.42
C ARG A 343 -1.99 5.56 -1.14
N GLU A 344 -2.42 6.32 -0.15
CA GLU A 344 -2.76 5.89 1.20
C GLU A 344 -4.28 5.86 1.39
N THR A 345 -4.80 5.08 2.34
CA THR A 345 -6.24 5.01 2.62
C THR A 345 -6.65 6.05 3.66
N PHE A 346 -7.58 6.93 3.28
CA PHE A 346 -8.21 7.93 4.13
C PHE A 346 -9.64 7.53 4.50
N LEU A 347 -10.19 8.17 5.53
CA LEU A 347 -11.57 7.98 6.00
C LEU A 347 -12.17 9.33 6.37
N LEU A 348 -13.29 9.70 5.72
CA LEU A 348 -14.04 10.91 6.03
C LEU A 348 -15.54 10.62 6.24
N PRO A 349 -16.23 11.42 7.06
CA PRO A 349 -17.68 11.39 7.14
C PRO A 349 -18.30 11.88 5.82
N VAL A 350 -19.47 11.34 5.49
CA VAL A 350 -20.26 11.75 4.33
C VAL A 350 -21.42 12.61 4.81
N THR A 351 -21.57 13.78 4.20
CA THR A 351 -22.75 14.64 4.38
C THR A 351 -23.73 14.46 3.23
N TRP A 352 -24.99 14.81 3.44
CA TRP A 352 -26.04 14.66 2.44
C TRP A 352 -26.63 16.01 2.06
N THR A 353 -26.77 16.26 0.77
CA THR A 353 -27.46 17.46 0.27
C THR A 353 -28.97 17.37 0.51
N GLU A 354 -29.69 18.49 0.46
CA GLU A 354 -31.16 18.50 0.58
C GLU A 354 -31.87 17.66 -0.49
N ASP A 355 -31.28 17.57 -1.69
CA ASP A 355 -31.79 16.75 -2.79
C ASP A 355 -31.24 15.31 -2.78
N GLY A 356 -30.56 14.92 -1.70
CA GLY A 356 -30.20 13.54 -1.36
C GLY A 356 -28.99 13.00 -2.10
N TYR A 357 -27.96 13.81 -2.39
CA TYR A 357 -26.66 13.33 -2.87
C TYR A 357 -25.63 13.29 -1.75
N PRO A 358 -24.75 12.26 -1.72
CA PRO A 358 -23.64 12.21 -0.78
C PRO A 358 -22.55 13.20 -1.19
N LEU A 359 -21.88 13.79 -0.18
CA LEU A 359 -20.72 14.67 -0.37
C LEU A 359 -19.63 14.23 0.62
N ILE A 360 -18.42 14.05 0.12
CA ILE A 360 -17.23 13.72 0.93
C ILE A 360 -16.46 15.00 1.24
N THR A 361 -16.24 15.86 0.23
CA THR A 361 -15.76 17.25 0.40
C THR A 361 -16.58 18.20 -0.45
N GLN A 362 -16.62 19.48 -0.08
CA GLN A 362 -17.37 20.50 -0.81
C GLN A 362 -16.50 21.71 -1.14
N GLY A 363 -16.59 22.21 -2.37
CA GLY A 363 -15.91 23.44 -2.77
C GLY A 363 -14.41 23.39 -2.44
N ASP A 364 -13.92 24.36 -1.67
CA ASP A 364 -12.51 24.46 -1.25
C ASP A 364 -12.20 23.72 0.05
N GLU A 365 -13.04 22.78 0.47
CA GLU A 365 -12.81 21.98 1.67
C GLU A 365 -11.59 21.07 1.52
N VAL A 366 -10.65 21.19 2.43
CA VAL A 366 -9.44 20.36 2.45
C VAL A 366 -9.72 19.02 3.11
N VAL A 367 -9.11 17.95 2.60
CA VAL A 367 -9.01 16.68 3.33
C VAL A 367 -8.13 16.90 4.56
N PRO A 368 -8.68 16.82 5.77
CA PRO A 368 -7.90 17.11 6.98
C PRO A 368 -7.03 15.93 7.39
N MET A 369 -5.96 16.21 8.13
CA MET A 369 -5.08 15.18 8.72
C MET A 369 -5.57 14.69 10.09
N ILE A 370 -6.58 15.32 10.67
CA ILE A 370 -7.18 14.92 11.94
C ILE A 370 -8.70 14.92 11.76
N GLN A 371 -9.31 13.82 12.16
CA GLN A 371 -10.76 13.63 12.16
C GLN A 371 -11.26 13.25 13.55
N LYS A 372 -12.59 13.30 13.71
CA LYS A 372 -13.28 12.91 14.93
C LYS A 372 -14.43 11.97 14.59
N ARG A 373 -14.59 10.91 15.40
CA ARG A 373 -15.78 10.08 15.42
C ARG A 373 -16.32 10.04 16.84
N GLU A 374 -17.41 10.77 17.08
CA GLU A 374 -18.01 10.91 18.40
C GLU A 374 -18.35 9.55 19.02
N GLY A 375 -17.99 9.38 20.29
CA GLY A 375 -18.26 8.16 21.06
C GLY A 375 -17.35 6.97 20.75
N VAL A 376 -16.42 7.08 19.82
CA VAL A 376 -15.45 6.03 19.51
C VAL A 376 -14.12 6.34 20.18
N LYS A 377 -13.73 5.49 21.12
CA LYS A 377 -12.43 5.60 21.79
C LYS A 377 -11.35 4.85 21.00
N ARG A 378 -10.23 5.54 20.75
CA ARG A 378 -9.05 4.89 20.19
C ARG A 378 -8.52 3.78 21.09
N GLU A 379 -8.12 2.67 20.48
CA GLU A 379 -7.30 1.64 21.12
C GLU A 379 -5.85 2.11 21.29
N GLU A 380 -5.07 1.41 22.10
CA GLU A 380 -3.66 1.69 22.32
C GLU A 380 -2.83 1.41 21.06
N GLN A 381 -3.18 0.35 20.32
CA GLN A 381 -2.57 0.00 19.03
C GLN A 381 -3.51 0.42 17.91
N VAL A 382 -3.05 1.36 17.09
CA VAL A 382 -3.76 1.87 15.91
C VAL A 382 -2.86 1.77 14.66
N THR A 383 -3.47 1.84 13.49
CA THR A 383 -2.77 1.75 12.21
C THR A 383 -2.18 3.07 11.72
N PHE A 384 -2.52 4.18 12.34
CA PHE A 384 -2.22 5.55 11.93
C PHE A 384 -1.31 6.29 12.92
N GLY A 385 -0.83 7.47 12.53
CA GLY A 385 0.09 8.28 13.33
C GLY A 385 1.51 7.74 13.35
N ASN A 386 2.33 8.20 14.29
CA ASN A 386 3.66 7.63 14.49
C ASN A 386 3.56 6.33 15.31
N PHE A 387 4.23 5.30 14.85
CA PHE A 387 4.31 4.02 15.54
C PHE A 387 5.70 3.39 15.37
N SER A 388 5.98 2.41 16.22
CA SER A 388 7.19 1.59 16.14
C SER A 388 6.78 0.13 15.95
N ASP A 389 7.54 -0.57 15.14
CA ASP A 389 7.37 -1.98 14.87
C ASP A 389 8.72 -2.69 15.00
N PHE A 390 8.73 -3.83 15.68
CA PHE A 390 9.92 -4.60 15.96
C PHE A 390 9.69 -6.07 15.66
N GLU A 391 10.56 -6.64 14.85
CA GLU A 391 10.51 -8.05 14.43
C GLU A 391 11.78 -8.76 14.86
N GLU A 392 11.65 -9.83 15.64
CA GLU A 392 12.76 -10.68 16.11
C GLU A 392 12.94 -11.96 15.29
N PHE A 393 12.09 -12.18 14.27
CA PHE A 393 12.09 -13.38 13.44
C PHE A 393 12.03 -14.71 14.21
N ASN A 394 11.39 -14.70 15.39
CA ASN A 394 11.23 -15.86 16.25
C ASN A 394 10.10 -16.79 15.82
N ASP A 395 9.14 -16.29 15.05
CA ASP A 395 8.01 -17.04 14.53
C ASP A 395 8.42 -17.89 13.32
N SER A 396 7.64 -18.93 13.04
CA SER A 396 7.86 -19.80 11.86
C SER A 396 7.30 -19.23 10.55
N ILE A 397 6.52 -18.15 10.63
CA ILE A 397 5.91 -17.44 9.51
C ILE A 397 6.17 -15.94 9.62
N LEU A 398 6.25 -15.26 8.50
CA LEU A 398 6.38 -13.80 8.46
C LEU A 398 5.14 -13.10 9.02
N GLY A 399 5.35 -12.01 9.76
CA GLY A 399 4.29 -11.12 10.19
C GLY A 399 3.53 -10.51 8.99
N LEU A 400 2.30 -10.03 9.23
CA LEU A 400 1.40 -9.53 8.18
C LEU A 400 1.92 -8.26 7.47
N GLN A 401 2.92 -7.58 8.02
CA GLN A 401 3.55 -6.41 7.41
C GLN A 401 4.53 -6.77 6.28
N TRP A 402 4.95 -8.03 6.18
CA TRP A 402 6.00 -8.46 5.26
C TRP A 402 5.47 -8.94 3.92
N HIS A 403 6.22 -8.64 2.88
CA HIS A 403 5.92 -9.02 1.51
C HIS A 403 7.14 -9.57 0.78
N THR A 404 6.86 -10.43 -0.18
CA THR A 404 7.79 -10.84 -1.25
C THR A 404 7.23 -10.35 -2.60
N LEU A 405 7.99 -10.46 -3.68
CA LEU A 405 7.54 -10.07 -5.01
C LEU A 405 7.11 -11.29 -5.83
N ARG A 406 5.91 -11.25 -6.42
CA ARG A 406 5.36 -12.17 -7.42
C ARG A 406 5.09 -13.61 -6.96
N ALA A 407 5.74 -14.05 -5.93
CA ALA A 407 5.58 -15.40 -5.38
C ALA A 407 5.99 -15.41 -3.89
N PRO A 408 5.62 -16.44 -3.12
CA PRO A 408 5.97 -16.54 -1.69
C PRO A 408 7.48 -16.64 -1.41
N ALA A 409 8.33 -16.86 -2.42
CA ALA A 409 9.79 -16.91 -2.30
C ALA A 409 10.34 -17.94 -1.26
N THR A 410 9.58 -18.97 -0.92
CA THR A 410 9.90 -19.95 0.13
C THR A 410 11.19 -20.75 -0.12
N ASP A 411 11.68 -20.79 -1.35
CA ASP A 411 12.97 -21.37 -1.69
C ASP A 411 14.15 -20.43 -1.41
N LEU A 412 13.86 -19.13 -1.20
CA LEU A 412 14.84 -18.06 -1.07
C LEU A 412 14.96 -17.54 0.36
N TYR A 413 13.92 -17.70 1.20
CA TYR A 413 13.99 -17.36 2.61
C TYR A 413 13.48 -18.48 3.52
N SER A 414 13.88 -18.44 4.80
CA SER A 414 13.39 -19.33 5.84
C SER A 414 13.45 -18.66 7.21
N LEU A 415 12.45 -18.92 8.04
CA LEU A 415 12.41 -18.55 9.47
C LEU A 415 12.71 -19.76 10.38
N THR A 416 12.91 -20.95 9.81
CA THR A 416 13.12 -22.19 10.56
C THR A 416 14.48 -22.83 10.32
N ALA A 417 15.19 -22.46 9.24
CA ALA A 417 16.52 -22.99 8.93
C ALA A 417 17.55 -22.61 10.01
N THR A 418 17.49 -21.38 10.51
CA THR A 418 18.25 -20.88 11.65
C THR A 418 17.28 -20.19 12.59
N PRO A 419 16.78 -20.86 13.64
CA PRO A 419 15.78 -20.29 14.55
C PRO A 419 16.23 -18.95 15.15
N GLY A 420 15.33 -17.96 15.19
CA GLY A 420 15.64 -16.59 15.62
C GLY A 420 16.26 -15.71 14.54
N TYR A 421 16.27 -16.17 13.28
CA TYR A 421 16.79 -15.40 12.15
C TYR A 421 15.90 -15.53 10.92
N LEU A 422 15.73 -14.42 10.21
CA LEU A 422 15.32 -14.48 8.81
C LEU A 422 16.55 -14.88 7.98
N THR A 423 16.52 -16.08 7.43
CA THR A 423 17.57 -16.59 6.53
C THR A 423 17.24 -16.21 5.11
N LEU A 424 18.12 -15.47 4.40
CA LEU A 424 18.00 -15.17 2.97
C LEU A 424 19.15 -15.82 2.19
N LYS A 425 18.83 -16.57 1.14
CA LYS A 425 19.81 -17.08 0.17
C LYS A 425 20.11 -16.03 -0.88
N CYS A 426 21.38 -15.75 -1.15
CA CYS A 426 21.78 -14.90 -2.25
C CYS A 426 21.29 -15.49 -3.57
N ALA A 427 20.29 -14.89 -4.18
CA ALA A 427 19.67 -15.38 -5.41
C ALA A 427 20.37 -14.85 -6.66
N ASP A 428 20.37 -15.67 -7.74
CA ASP A 428 20.78 -15.25 -9.09
C ASP A 428 19.63 -14.50 -9.80
N VAL A 429 18.96 -13.63 -9.03
CA VAL A 429 17.89 -12.73 -9.46
C VAL A 429 18.09 -11.39 -8.78
N ALA A 430 18.27 -10.33 -9.57
CA ALA A 430 18.34 -8.98 -9.03
C ALA A 430 16.95 -8.39 -8.78
N ALA A 431 16.84 -7.44 -7.86
CA ALA A 431 15.61 -6.66 -7.66
C ALA A 431 15.20 -5.86 -8.90
N SER A 432 16.15 -5.60 -9.82
CA SER A 432 15.89 -4.97 -11.13
C SER A 432 15.26 -5.90 -12.17
N GLU A 433 15.09 -7.18 -11.86
CA GLU A 433 14.50 -8.15 -12.77
C GLU A 433 13.01 -8.37 -12.44
N ARG A 434 12.20 -8.63 -13.49
CA ARG A 434 10.78 -8.98 -13.30
C ARG A 434 10.63 -10.46 -12.95
N ALA A 435 11.26 -10.85 -11.85
CA ALA A 435 11.27 -12.18 -11.28
C ALA A 435 11.09 -12.10 -9.74
N THR A 436 11.26 -13.18 -9.02
CA THR A 436 11.17 -13.23 -7.56
C THR A 436 12.58 -13.12 -6.96
N PRO A 437 12.99 -11.96 -6.44
CA PRO A 437 14.28 -11.80 -5.77
C PRO A 437 14.23 -12.35 -4.33
N ALA A 438 15.40 -12.60 -3.74
CA ALA A 438 15.51 -12.89 -2.30
C ALA A 438 15.36 -11.58 -1.49
N MET A 439 14.13 -11.08 -1.45
CA MET A 439 13.74 -9.85 -0.78
C MET A 439 12.51 -10.09 0.10
N VAL A 440 12.59 -9.66 1.34
CA VAL A 440 11.48 -9.58 2.29
C VAL A 440 11.39 -8.14 2.75
N ALA A 441 10.31 -7.44 2.40
CA ALA A 441 10.22 -6.01 2.62
C ALA A 441 8.83 -5.59 3.11
N ARG A 442 8.78 -4.46 3.80
CA ARG A 442 7.54 -3.84 4.29
C ARG A 442 7.32 -2.48 3.64
N ARG A 443 6.08 -2.00 3.63
CA ARG A 443 5.75 -0.65 3.17
C ARG A 443 6.45 0.41 4.02
N MET A 444 6.98 1.45 3.36
CA MET A 444 7.26 2.72 4.05
C MET A 444 5.92 3.38 4.37
N GLN A 445 5.76 3.83 5.62
CA GLN A 445 4.49 4.36 6.14
C GLN A 445 4.62 5.76 6.73
N HIS A 446 5.85 6.28 6.76
CA HIS A 446 6.19 7.62 7.26
C HIS A 446 7.20 8.28 6.31
N HIS A 447 7.13 9.60 6.21
CA HIS A 447 8.16 10.37 5.52
C HIS A 447 9.45 10.43 6.34
N GLU A 448 9.30 10.63 7.64
CA GLU A 448 10.41 10.59 8.59
C GLU A 448 10.37 9.27 9.36
N PHE A 449 11.40 8.45 9.22
CA PHE A 449 11.49 7.16 9.91
C PHE A 449 12.94 6.72 10.10
N GLU A 450 13.11 5.75 10.99
CA GLU A 450 14.33 4.98 11.14
C GLU A 450 14.02 3.50 10.91
N ALA A 451 14.79 2.85 10.02
CA ALA A 451 14.73 1.40 9.80
C ALA A 451 16.10 0.81 10.03
N GLN A 452 16.20 -0.25 10.85
CA GLN A 452 17.46 -0.89 11.13
C GLN A 452 17.32 -2.40 11.23
N THR A 453 18.45 -3.10 10.98
CA THR A 453 18.57 -4.55 11.11
C THR A 453 19.96 -4.92 11.54
N ARG A 454 20.08 -6.03 12.29
CA ARG A 454 21.34 -6.72 12.54
C ARG A 454 21.45 -7.89 11.59
N MET A 455 22.59 -8.00 10.91
CA MET A 455 22.82 -9.03 9.91
C MET A 455 24.15 -9.77 10.16
N LEU A 456 24.11 -11.09 9.99
CA LEU A 456 25.28 -11.94 9.92
C LEU A 456 25.48 -12.42 8.48
N PHE A 457 26.62 -12.09 7.90
CA PHE A 457 26.95 -12.45 6.52
C PHE A 457 28.44 -12.56 6.31
N ASN A 458 28.87 -13.52 5.49
CA ASN A 458 30.27 -13.71 5.15
C ASN A 458 30.43 -13.84 3.63
N PRO A 459 30.49 -12.74 2.86
CA PRO A 459 30.64 -12.79 1.40
C PRO A 459 31.99 -13.44 1.03
N GLU A 460 31.95 -14.46 0.19
CA GLU A 460 33.14 -15.15 -0.32
C GLU A 460 33.54 -14.65 -1.70
N THR A 461 32.59 -14.18 -2.49
CA THR A 461 32.77 -13.65 -3.84
C THR A 461 32.29 -12.21 -3.96
N GLU A 462 32.75 -11.47 -5.00
CA GLU A 462 32.30 -10.10 -5.28
C GLU A 462 30.81 -10.03 -5.67
N ALA A 463 30.26 -11.14 -6.17
CA ALA A 463 28.86 -11.23 -6.55
C ALA A 463 27.93 -11.28 -5.33
N GLU A 464 28.39 -11.87 -4.21
CA GLU A 464 27.58 -12.02 -3.01
C GLU A 464 27.41 -10.70 -2.26
N LYS A 465 26.15 -10.24 -2.14
CA LYS A 465 25.78 -9.02 -1.43
C LYS A 465 24.51 -9.25 -0.63
N ALA A 466 24.47 -8.72 0.59
CA ALA A 466 23.27 -8.71 1.43
C ALA A 466 23.17 -7.41 2.23
N GLY A 467 21.97 -7.00 2.59
CA GLY A 467 21.74 -5.79 3.36
C GLY A 467 20.29 -5.29 3.32
N LEU A 468 20.11 -3.98 3.36
CA LEU A 468 18.80 -3.32 3.28
C LEU A 468 18.57 -2.74 1.89
N ILE A 469 17.37 -2.94 1.36
CA ILE A 469 16.91 -2.30 0.12
C ILE A 469 15.80 -1.31 0.42
N LEU A 470 15.84 -0.14 -0.24
CA LEU A 470 14.71 0.77 -0.41
C LEU A 470 14.26 0.62 -1.86
N PHE A 471 13.14 -0.03 -2.08
CA PHE A 471 12.70 -0.46 -3.41
C PHE A 471 11.39 0.22 -3.80
N LYS A 472 11.42 0.98 -4.88
CA LYS A 472 10.24 1.57 -5.53
C LYS A 472 9.75 0.68 -6.68
N ASP A 473 10.66 0.34 -7.58
CA ASP A 473 10.41 -0.54 -8.72
C ASP A 473 11.73 -1.15 -9.24
N GLU A 474 11.64 -1.96 -10.30
CA GLU A 474 12.77 -2.63 -10.92
C GLU A 474 13.85 -1.68 -11.43
N HIS A 475 13.51 -0.40 -11.65
CA HIS A 475 14.41 0.62 -12.20
C HIS A 475 14.86 1.64 -11.16
N HIS A 476 14.21 1.72 -10.01
CA HIS A 476 14.47 2.75 -9.01
C HIS A 476 14.53 2.13 -7.61
N HIS A 477 15.75 1.89 -7.12
CA HIS A 477 15.98 1.42 -5.76
C HIS A 477 17.39 1.77 -5.27
N TYR A 478 17.53 1.83 -3.96
CA TYR A 478 18.79 1.92 -3.25
C TYR A 478 19.07 0.60 -2.55
N PHE A 479 20.27 0.07 -2.70
CA PHE A 479 20.74 -1.12 -1.99
C PHE A 479 21.92 -0.77 -1.08
N PHE A 480 21.68 -0.81 0.22
CA PHE A 480 22.69 -0.66 1.26
C PHE A 480 23.30 -2.02 1.56
N ALA A 481 24.41 -2.33 0.91
CA ALA A 481 24.94 -3.66 0.72
C ALA A 481 26.24 -3.88 1.48
N PHE A 482 26.30 -4.93 2.28
CA PHE A 482 27.54 -5.56 2.72
C PHE A 482 27.95 -6.62 1.72
N GLY A 483 29.19 -6.54 1.24
CA GLY A 483 29.72 -7.41 0.20
C GLY A 483 31.26 -7.46 0.20
N LYS A 484 31.83 -7.75 -0.96
CA LYS A 484 33.28 -7.86 -1.17
C LYS A 484 33.69 -7.18 -2.48
N LYS A 485 34.91 -6.58 -2.51
CA LYS A 485 35.61 -6.09 -3.70
C LYS A 485 37.04 -6.59 -3.67
N GLY A 486 37.43 -7.42 -4.63
CA GLY A 486 38.70 -8.13 -4.54
C GLY A 486 38.79 -8.94 -3.24
N GLU A 487 39.80 -8.72 -2.44
CA GLU A 487 39.99 -9.39 -1.15
C GLU A 487 39.37 -8.59 0.02
N GLU A 488 38.88 -7.37 -0.20
CA GLU A 488 38.40 -6.49 0.86
C GLU A 488 36.88 -6.61 1.05
N LYS A 489 36.43 -6.72 2.30
CA LYS A 489 35.03 -6.58 2.67
C LYS A 489 34.62 -5.11 2.62
N THR A 490 33.44 -4.83 2.07
CA THR A 490 32.96 -3.47 1.89
C THR A 490 31.51 -3.32 2.31
N ILE A 491 31.17 -2.14 2.82
CA ILE A 491 29.80 -1.65 2.92
C ILE A 491 29.61 -0.56 1.86
N SER A 492 28.55 -0.65 1.05
CA SER A 492 28.34 0.25 -0.07
C SER A 492 26.87 0.65 -0.16
N LEU A 493 26.60 1.87 -0.64
CA LEU A 493 25.28 2.29 -1.10
C LEU A 493 25.29 2.28 -2.63
N ILE A 494 24.40 1.46 -3.20
CA ILE A 494 24.27 1.26 -4.64
C ILE A 494 22.89 1.78 -5.07
N GLN A 495 22.88 2.69 -6.06
CA GLN A 495 21.68 3.20 -6.71
C GLN A 495 21.46 2.47 -8.04
N TYR A 496 20.22 2.00 -8.25
CA TYR A 496 19.75 1.50 -9.53
C TYR A 496 18.79 2.52 -10.13
N ALA A 497 19.16 3.06 -11.30
CA ALA A 497 18.46 4.16 -11.96
C ALA A 497 18.03 3.78 -13.40
N GLY A 498 17.53 2.58 -13.60
CA GLY A 498 17.00 2.10 -14.87
C GLY A 498 17.99 2.27 -16.02
N ARG A 499 17.64 3.10 -17.01
CA ARG A 499 18.49 3.37 -18.18
C ARG A 499 19.75 4.18 -17.85
N GLU A 500 19.77 4.89 -16.76
CA GLU A 500 20.96 5.63 -16.28
C GLU A 500 21.99 4.69 -15.67
N GLY A 501 21.60 3.43 -15.43
CA GLY A 501 22.47 2.36 -14.98
C GLY A 501 22.62 2.26 -13.46
N ILE A 502 23.71 1.63 -13.05
CA ILE A 502 24.03 1.35 -11.64
C ILE A 502 25.13 2.33 -11.22
N LYS A 503 24.94 2.97 -10.07
CA LYS A 503 25.90 3.91 -9.50
C LYS A 503 26.19 3.55 -8.05
N GLU A 504 27.47 3.38 -7.70
CA GLU A 504 27.88 3.38 -6.31
C GLU A 504 27.93 4.82 -5.79
N ILE A 505 27.07 5.12 -4.81
CA ILE A 505 26.98 6.47 -4.19
C ILE A 505 28.11 6.65 -3.18
N ALA A 506 28.35 5.64 -2.33
CA ALA A 506 29.37 5.62 -1.31
C ALA A 506 29.83 4.20 -1.06
N SER A 507 31.09 4.03 -0.58
CA SER A 507 31.65 2.74 -0.21
C SER A 507 32.73 2.93 0.85
N GLN A 508 32.80 1.98 1.77
CA GLN A 508 33.82 1.94 2.82
C GLN A 508 34.36 0.52 2.97
N VAL A 509 35.70 0.38 3.05
CA VAL A 509 36.36 -0.88 3.38
C VAL A 509 36.18 -1.18 4.85
N LEU A 510 35.84 -2.42 5.15
CA LEU A 510 35.65 -2.95 6.49
C LEU A 510 36.78 -3.92 6.88
N PRO A 511 37.00 -4.19 8.17
CA PRO A 511 37.92 -5.27 8.61
C PRO A 511 37.53 -6.60 7.97
N ASN A 512 38.51 -7.36 7.45
CA ASN A 512 38.25 -8.62 6.74
C ASN A 512 37.62 -9.71 7.61
N ASN A 513 37.72 -9.60 8.92
CA ASN A 513 37.08 -10.51 9.87
C ASN A 513 35.62 -10.12 10.18
N THR A 514 35.10 -9.03 9.63
CA THR A 514 33.69 -8.62 9.80
C THR A 514 32.78 -9.72 9.31
N LYS A 515 31.84 -10.15 10.15
CA LYS A 515 30.77 -11.10 9.82
C LYS A 515 29.42 -10.66 10.38
N VAL A 516 29.43 -9.75 11.35
CA VAL A 516 28.23 -9.14 11.96
C VAL A 516 28.27 -7.66 11.69
N ILE A 517 27.15 -7.12 11.26
CA ILE A 517 26.99 -5.68 10.98
C ILE A 517 25.55 -5.26 11.28
N ASP A 518 25.43 -4.14 11.94
CA ASP A 518 24.13 -3.46 12.09
C ASP A 518 24.01 -2.41 10.98
N LEU A 519 22.88 -2.37 10.31
CA LEU A 519 22.56 -1.43 9.22
C LEU A 519 21.39 -0.56 9.64
N LYS A 520 21.48 0.74 9.34
CA LYS A 520 20.45 1.72 9.64
C LYS A 520 20.23 2.67 8.47
N VAL A 521 18.96 2.91 8.16
CA VAL A 521 18.51 3.95 7.25
C VAL A 521 17.67 4.94 8.05
N ILE A 522 17.97 6.23 7.92
CA ILE A 522 17.20 7.32 8.50
C ILE A 522 16.63 8.14 7.35
N SER A 523 15.31 8.29 7.33
CA SER A 523 14.62 9.20 6.41
C SER A 523 14.28 10.49 7.11
N LEU A 524 14.58 11.60 6.46
CA LEU A 524 14.20 12.95 6.89
C LEU A 524 13.19 13.60 5.92
N GLY A 525 12.39 12.78 5.26
CA GLY A 525 11.47 13.19 4.21
C GLY A 525 12.18 13.31 2.86
N GLU A 526 12.89 14.40 2.62
CA GLU A 526 13.56 14.69 1.35
C GLU A 526 14.85 13.90 1.12
N THR A 527 15.47 13.41 2.18
CA THR A 527 16.78 12.75 2.12
C THR A 527 16.86 11.52 3.01
N TYR A 528 17.74 10.60 2.60
CA TYR A 528 18.13 9.46 3.41
C TYR A 528 19.57 9.62 3.92
N THR A 529 19.80 9.08 5.12
CA THR A 529 21.13 8.86 5.72
C THR A 529 21.33 7.37 5.95
N PHE A 530 22.49 6.84 5.59
CA PHE A 530 22.86 5.44 5.74
C PHE A 530 23.99 5.31 6.73
N CYS A 531 23.76 4.53 7.79
CA CYS A 531 24.72 4.29 8.87
C CYS A 531 24.92 2.79 9.10
N TYR A 532 26.12 2.41 9.56
CA TYR A 532 26.41 1.05 9.98
C TYR A 532 27.12 1.04 11.34
N SER A 533 27.06 -0.12 12.02
CA SER A 533 27.78 -0.36 13.27
C SER A 533 28.46 -1.73 13.23
N LEU A 534 29.66 -1.83 13.84
CA LEU A 534 30.42 -3.06 13.99
C LEU A 534 30.54 -3.51 15.46
N ASN A 535 29.83 -2.84 16.37
CA ASN A 535 29.91 -3.05 17.80
C ASN A 535 28.54 -3.09 18.50
N ASP A 536 27.62 -3.85 17.91
CA ASP A 536 26.28 -4.10 18.45
C ASP A 536 25.42 -2.83 18.57
N GLY A 537 25.50 -1.93 17.58
CA GLY A 537 24.72 -0.69 17.55
C GLY A 537 25.12 0.36 18.61
N LYS A 538 26.24 0.14 19.33
CA LYS A 538 26.71 1.08 20.38
C LYS A 538 27.30 2.35 19.79
N GLU A 539 27.95 2.25 18.65
CA GLU A 539 28.49 3.37 17.89
C GLU A 539 28.11 3.20 16.43
N TRP A 540 27.60 4.27 15.82
CA TRP A 540 27.20 4.31 14.44
C TRP A 540 28.17 5.12 13.61
N THR A 541 28.58 4.56 12.49
CA THR A 541 29.38 5.26 11.47
C THR A 541 28.44 5.63 10.32
N GLU A 542 28.39 6.90 9.99
CA GLU A 542 27.69 7.38 8.79
C GLU A 542 28.49 6.99 7.55
N LEU A 543 27.89 6.22 6.64
CA LEU A 543 28.45 5.94 5.33
C LEU A 543 28.22 7.13 4.39
N CYS A 544 27.00 7.66 4.36
CA CYS A 544 26.64 8.85 3.60
C CYS A 544 25.31 9.42 4.09
N ASN A 545 25.10 10.70 3.82
CA ASN A 545 23.88 11.44 4.11
C ASN A 545 23.43 12.27 2.89
N GLY A 546 22.27 12.91 2.99
CA GLY A 546 21.72 13.75 1.93
C GLY A 546 21.42 12.99 0.64
N VAL A 547 21.18 11.70 0.71
CA VAL A 547 20.82 10.88 -0.46
C VAL A 547 19.39 11.19 -0.87
N ASP A 548 19.16 11.47 -2.14
CA ASP A 548 17.90 11.95 -2.71
C ASP A 548 16.75 10.96 -2.47
N ALA A 549 15.78 11.31 -1.62
CA ALA A 549 14.60 10.51 -1.37
C ALA A 549 13.54 10.68 -2.47
N GLU A 550 13.50 11.82 -3.16
CA GLU A 550 12.58 12.06 -4.26
C GLU A 550 12.80 11.10 -5.43
N PHE A 551 14.03 10.56 -5.55
CA PHE A 551 14.38 9.53 -6.53
C PHE A 551 13.43 8.32 -6.49
N LEU A 552 12.87 7.98 -5.32
CA LEU A 552 11.93 6.85 -5.13
C LEU A 552 10.46 7.27 -5.16
N SER A 553 10.13 8.46 -5.64
CA SER A 553 8.77 8.97 -5.69
C SER A 553 8.01 8.55 -6.96
N THR A 554 6.69 8.52 -6.88
CA THR A 554 5.80 8.30 -8.03
C THR A 554 6.00 9.39 -9.10
N ALA A 555 6.26 10.63 -8.69
CA ALA A 555 6.52 11.73 -9.64
C ALA A 555 7.78 11.52 -10.50
N ARG A 556 8.78 10.78 -9.99
CA ARG A 556 10.02 10.42 -10.73
C ARG A 556 9.90 9.11 -11.49
N CYS A 557 9.31 8.10 -10.84
CA CYS A 557 9.32 6.72 -11.31
C CYS A 557 8.04 6.32 -12.06
N GLY A 558 6.95 7.05 -11.85
CA GLY A 558 5.61 6.59 -12.24
C GLY A 558 5.14 5.41 -11.38
N GLY A 559 4.17 4.65 -11.91
CA GLY A 559 3.62 3.47 -11.26
C GLY A 559 2.62 3.80 -10.16
N PHE A 560 2.14 2.75 -9.48
CA PHE A 560 1.01 2.82 -8.54
C PHE A 560 1.39 2.47 -7.10
N THR A 561 2.57 1.90 -6.86
CA THR A 561 3.06 1.53 -5.52
C THR A 561 3.84 2.67 -4.88
N GLY A 562 3.92 2.70 -3.56
CA GLY A 562 4.95 3.43 -2.82
C GLY A 562 6.23 2.63 -2.67
N THR A 563 7.16 3.13 -1.88
CA THR A 563 8.43 2.49 -1.59
C THR A 563 8.27 1.44 -0.49
N VAL A 564 9.06 0.37 -0.56
CA VAL A 564 9.22 -0.61 0.51
C VAL A 564 10.65 -0.63 1.02
N VAL A 565 10.84 -1.07 2.27
CA VAL A 565 12.15 -1.21 2.91
C VAL A 565 12.26 -2.58 3.56
N GLY A 566 13.43 -3.23 3.46
CA GLY A 566 13.65 -4.51 4.12
C GLY A 566 14.91 -5.25 3.71
N PRO A 567 15.13 -6.46 4.27
CA PRO A 567 16.20 -7.38 3.93
C PRO A 567 16.23 -7.80 2.45
N TYR A 568 17.41 -7.81 1.87
CA TYR A 568 17.66 -8.25 0.50
C TYR A 568 19.02 -8.91 0.36
N ALA A 569 19.11 -10.00 -0.43
CA ALA A 569 20.35 -10.70 -0.74
C ALA A 569 20.40 -11.13 -2.21
N THR A 570 21.59 -11.07 -2.84
CA THR A 570 21.76 -11.39 -4.27
C THR A 570 23.19 -11.78 -4.62
N ILE A 571 23.36 -12.44 -5.78
CA ILE A 571 24.66 -12.65 -6.45
C ILE A 571 24.74 -11.88 -7.78
N LYS A 572 23.93 -10.87 -7.98
CA LYS A 572 23.88 -10.01 -9.20
C LYS A 572 24.52 -8.65 -8.97
#